data_3d79cb68addd5a15f114c72c4453f7e4
#
_entry.id   3d79cb68addd5a15f114c72c4453f7e4
#
_cell.length_a   1.000
_cell.length_b   1.000
_cell.length_c   1.000
_cell.angle_alpha   90.00
_cell.angle_beta   90.00
_cell.angle_gamma   90.00
#
_symmetry.space_group_name_H-M   'P 1'
#
loop_
_entity.id
_entity.type
_entity.pdbx_description
1 polymer ?
#
loop_
_entity_poly.entity_id
_entity_poly.type
_entity_poly.pdbx_seq_one_letter_code
_entity_poly.pdbx_strand_id
1 'polypeptide(L)'
;MNKTRIYTDEEIRVLSSNPNVVRIRNKSQILYKNSFKLWAVKEKLSHSEKTAKEIFAEGQFDVNMLDDRTPQKRLNSWMKKYKIFGEDYFSDSKSHYQTKGTIFDKDKAEHNFVNYVRKAIHNPKFVAFIIDRDERNNLRITNLVSIEDEKTNS
;
A
#
# COMPACT_ATOMS: atom_id res chain seq x y z
N MET A 1 -6.03 4.55 -24.79
CA MET A 1 -4.71 4.46 -24.15
C MET A 1 -4.58 5.53 -23.08
N ASN A 2 -4.19 5.13 -21.90
CA ASN A 2 -3.91 6.09 -20.84
C ASN A 2 -2.53 6.70 -21.07
N LYS A 3 -2.53 7.91 -21.59
CA LYS A 3 -1.29 8.64 -21.78
C LYS A 3 -0.81 9.15 -20.42
N THR A 4 0.37 8.74 -20.01
CA THR A 4 0.96 9.21 -18.77
C THR A 4 1.25 10.70 -18.87
N ARG A 5 0.77 11.50 -17.91
CA ARG A 5 1.06 12.92 -17.86
C ARG A 5 2.54 13.12 -17.53
N ILE A 6 3.20 13.94 -18.30
CA ILE A 6 4.57 14.40 -18.05
C ILE A 6 4.49 15.83 -17.51
N TYR A 7 5.06 16.05 -16.34
CA TYR A 7 5.08 17.37 -15.72
C TYR A 7 6.22 18.22 -16.28
N THR A 8 5.98 19.50 -16.43
CA THR A 8 7.03 20.45 -16.77
C THR A 8 7.96 20.65 -15.58
N ASP A 9 9.14 21.23 -15.83
CA ASP A 9 10.09 21.50 -14.74
C ASP A 9 9.52 22.47 -13.71
N GLU A 10 8.68 23.42 -14.14
CA GLU A 10 7.99 24.34 -13.24
C GLU A 10 6.94 23.60 -12.39
N GLU A 11 6.12 22.77 -13.00
CA GLU A 11 5.15 21.96 -12.27
C GLU A 11 5.86 21.04 -11.25
N ILE A 12 6.99 20.46 -11.64
CA ILE A 12 7.80 19.63 -10.74
C ILE A 12 8.28 20.45 -9.55
N ARG A 13 8.73 21.67 -9.79
CA ARG A 13 9.18 22.57 -8.72
C ARG A 13 8.04 22.85 -7.73
N VAL A 14 6.88 23.22 -8.25
CA VAL A 14 5.70 23.51 -7.41
C VAL A 14 5.26 22.28 -6.64
N LEU A 15 5.12 21.15 -7.31
CA LEU A 15 4.70 19.90 -6.66
C LEU A 15 5.71 19.44 -5.61
N SER A 16 7.00 19.57 -5.90
CA SER A 16 8.06 19.17 -4.97
C SER A 16 8.13 20.06 -3.72
N SER A 17 7.59 21.28 -3.79
CA SER A 17 7.52 22.15 -2.61
C SER A 17 6.40 21.74 -1.64
N ASN A 18 5.48 20.89 -2.07
CA ASN A 18 4.41 20.41 -1.21
C ASN A 18 4.98 19.48 -0.12
N PRO A 19 4.69 19.74 1.16
CA PRO A 19 5.22 18.91 2.26
C PRO A 19 4.74 17.45 2.22
N ASN A 20 3.69 17.17 1.46
CA ASN A 20 3.15 15.80 1.32
C ASN A 20 3.76 15.03 0.16
N VAL A 21 4.70 15.61 -0.56
CA VAL A 21 5.42 14.96 -1.66
C VAL A 21 6.82 14.58 -1.20
N VAL A 22 7.19 13.32 -1.46
CA VAL A 22 8.55 12.85 -1.21
C VAL A 22 9.45 13.28 -2.36
N ARG A 23 9.04 12.95 -3.59
CA ARG A 23 9.76 13.31 -4.83
C ARG A 23 8.91 12.99 -6.04
N ILE A 24 9.34 13.48 -7.20
CA ILE A 24 8.75 13.12 -8.48
C ILE A 24 9.76 12.29 -9.26
N ARG A 25 9.30 11.15 -9.75
CA ARG A 25 10.12 10.19 -10.49
C ARG A 25 9.78 10.28 -11.97
N ASN A 26 10.81 10.30 -12.82
CA ASN A 26 10.66 10.28 -14.28
C ASN A 26 9.71 11.35 -14.83
N LYS A 27 9.65 12.50 -14.18
CA LYS A 27 8.77 13.63 -14.53
C LYS A 27 7.28 13.28 -14.66
N SER A 28 6.87 12.13 -14.17
CA SER A 28 5.48 11.67 -14.35
C SER A 28 4.85 11.07 -13.11
N GLN A 29 5.66 10.57 -12.19
CA GLN A 29 5.16 9.86 -11.03
C GLN A 29 5.44 10.60 -9.74
N ILE A 30 4.40 11.04 -9.07
CA ILE A 30 4.49 11.67 -7.76
C ILE A 30 4.57 10.58 -6.70
N LEU A 31 5.58 10.65 -5.85
CA LEU A 31 5.69 9.81 -4.65
C LEU A 31 5.20 10.61 -3.46
N TYR A 32 4.10 10.19 -2.89
CA TYR A 32 3.45 10.85 -1.77
C TYR A 32 3.99 10.31 -0.44
N LYS A 33 4.03 11.16 0.58
CA LYS A 33 4.39 10.72 1.92
C LYS A 33 3.34 9.76 2.48
N ASN A 34 3.77 8.78 3.23
CA ASN A 34 2.89 7.80 3.85
C ASN A 34 1.90 8.46 4.82
N SER A 35 2.34 9.49 5.53
CA SER A 35 1.45 10.28 6.41
C SER A 35 0.28 10.90 5.65
N PHE A 36 0.54 11.43 4.46
CA PHE A 36 -0.51 11.97 3.61
C PHE A 36 -1.47 10.88 3.12
N LYS A 37 -0.92 9.77 2.66
CA LYS A 37 -1.75 8.64 2.19
C LYS A 37 -2.71 8.16 3.27
N LEU A 38 -2.19 7.96 4.47
CA LEU A 38 -3.01 7.50 5.61
C LEU A 38 -4.05 8.55 5.98
N TRP A 39 -3.64 9.80 6.06
CA TRP A 39 -4.57 10.89 6.34
C TRP A 39 -5.71 10.94 5.30
N ALA A 40 -5.37 10.86 4.02
CA ALA A 40 -6.35 10.90 2.93
C ALA A 40 -7.35 9.76 3.01
N VAL A 41 -6.89 8.55 3.34
CA VAL A 41 -7.76 7.40 3.54
C VAL A 41 -8.70 7.62 4.72
N LYS A 42 -8.18 8.06 5.85
CA LYS A 42 -8.99 8.35 7.05
C LYS A 42 -10.00 9.45 6.78
N GLU A 43 -9.59 10.47 6.05
CA GLU A 43 -10.47 11.57 5.67
C GLU A 43 -11.63 11.06 4.82
N LYS A 44 -11.36 10.20 3.85
CA LYS A 44 -12.41 9.61 3.03
C LYS A 44 -13.35 8.70 3.82
N LEU A 45 -12.82 7.94 4.76
CA LEU A 45 -13.62 7.07 5.61
C LEU A 45 -14.52 7.84 6.58
N SER A 46 -14.04 8.98 7.08
CA SER A 46 -14.79 9.84 7.99
C SER A 46 -15.78 10.75 7.28
N HIS A 47 -15.48 11.12 6.04
CA HIS A 47 -16.27 12.04 5.24
C HIS A 47 -16.49 11.44 3.86
N SER A 48 -17.37 10.45 3.79
CA SER A 48 -17.63 9.71 2.55
C SER A 48 -18.11 10.58 1.40
N GLU A 49 -18.72 11.73 1.72
CA GLU A 49 -19.22 12.70 0.75
C GLU A 49 -18.12 13.47 0.03
N LYS A 50 -16.93 13.57 0.64
CA LYS A 50 -15.82 14.28 0.02
C LYS A 50 -15.30 13.53 -1.21
N THR A 51 -15.03 14.29 -2.26
CA THR A 51 -14.39 13.74 -3.45
C THR A 51 -12.88 13.61 -3.25
N ALA A 52 -12.25 12.78 -4.05
CA ALA A 52 -10.80 12.64 -4.00
C ALA A 52 -10.09 13.97 -4.32
N LYS A 53 -10.65 14.76 -5.22
CA LYS A 53 -10.10 16.09 -5.55
C LYS A 53 -10.13 17.02 -4.35
N GLU A 54 -11.22 17.03 -3.59
CA GLU A 54 -11.33 17.85 -2.38
C GLU A 54 -10.30 17.44 -1.33
N ILE A 55 -10.12 16.14 -1.13
CA ILE A 55 -9.12 15.63 -0.19
C ILE A 55 -7.71 16.02 -0.61
N PHE A 56 -7.40 15.93 -1.90
CA PHE A 56 -6.10 16.35 -2.42
C PHE A 56 -5.89 17.86 -2.29
N ALA A 57 -6.94 18.65 -2.54
CA ALA A 57 -6.87 20.09 -2.35
C ALA A 57 -6.60 20.47 -0.89
N GLU A 58 -7.21 19.78 0.05
CA GLU A 58 -6.92 19.96 1.48
C GLU A 58 -5.48 19.57 1.82
N GLY A 59 -4.91 18.61 1.08
CA GLY A 59 -3.50 18.26 1.16
C GLY A 59 -2.56 19.21 0.44
N GLN A 60 -3.04 20.39 0.08
CA GLN A 60 -2.27 21.46 -0.56
C GLN A 60 -1.84 21.13 -2.00
N PHE A 61 -2.50 20.19 -2.65
CA PHE A 61 -2.25 19.91 -4.06
C PHE A 61 -3.10 20.84 -4.94
N ASP A 62 -2.48 21.42 -5.94
CA ASP A 62 -3.23 22.06 -7.01
C ASP A 62 -3.76 20.95 -7.92
N VAL A 63 -5.05 20.65 -7.77
CA VAL A 63 -5.70 19.57 -8.52
C VAL A 63 -5.72 19.81 -10.02
N ASN A 64 -5.56 21.07 -10.44
CA ASN A 64 -5.48 21.42 -11.86
C ASN A 64 -4.14 21.00 -12.48
N MET A 65 -3.11 20.86 -11.68
CA MET A 65 -1.83 20.32 -12.12
C MET A 65 -1.83 18.81 -12.29
N LEU A 66 -2.76 18.13 -11.62
CA LEU A 66 -2.87 16.70 -11.67
C LEU A 66 -3.78 16.27 -12.83
N ASP A 67 -3.55 15.06 -13.34
CA ASP A 67 -4.53 14.44 -14.23
C ASP A 67 -5.85 14.27 -13.49
N ASP A 68 -6.97 14.52 -14.15
CA ASP A 68 -8.30 14.47 -13.55
C ASP A 68 -8.59 13.18 -12.78
N ARG A 69 -8.01 12.09 -13.22
CA ARG A 69 -8.24 10.77 -12.62
C ARG A 69 -7.25 10.44 -11.52
N THR A 70 -6.16 11.20 -11.40
CA THR A 70 -5.08 10.87 -10.47
C THR A 70 -5.54 10.84 -9.02
N PRO A 71 -6.24 11.85 -8.48
CA PRO A 71 -6.70 11.81 -7.10
C PRO A 71 -7.54 10.56 -6.80
N GLN A 72 -8.50 10.26 -7.65
CA GLN A 72 -9.38 9.11 -7.42
C GLN A 72 -8.63 7.78 -7.51
N LYS A 73 -7.76 7.62 -8.50
CA LYS A 73 -6.96 6.40 -8.65
C LYS A 73 -6.05 6.17 -7.46
N ARG A 74 -5.38 7.22 -7.00
CA ARG A 74 -4.46 7.11 -5.87
C ARG A 74 -5.22 6.78 -4.59
N LEU A 75 -6.30 7.50 -4.33
CA LEU A 75 -7.10 7.25 -3.14
C LEU A 75 -7.68 5.83 -3.12
N ASN A 76 -8.19 5.36 -4.25
CA ASN A 76 -8.69 4.00 -4.35
C ASN A 76 -7.61 2.95 -4.06
N SER A 77 -6.41 3.17 -4.60
CA SER A 77 -5.27 2.28 -4.35
C SER A 77 -4.90 2.26 -2.87
N TRP A 78 -4.82 3.43 -2.23
CA TRP A 78 -4.49 3.53 -0.80
C TRP A 78 -5.58 2.92 0.08
N MET A 79 -6.84 3.11 -0.27
CA MET A 79 -7.94 2.49 0.46
C MET A 79 -7.90 0.96 0.39
N LYS A 80 -7.54 0.40 -0.76
CA LYS A 80 -7.34 -1.04 -0.89
C LYS A 80 -6.22 -1.53 0.02
N LYS A 81 -5.10 -0.82 0.03
CA LYS A 81 -3.96 -1.15 0.89
C LYS A 81 -4.35 -1.05 2.37
N TYR A 82 -5.10 -0.03 2.73
CA TYR A 82 -5.59 0.14 4.09
C TYR A 82 -6.50 -1.02 4.52
N LYS A 83 -7.41 -1.46 3.65
CA LYS A 83 -8.31 -2.58 3.95
C LYS A 83 -7.56 -3.89 4.13
N ILE A 84 -6.47 -4.09 3.40
CA ILE A 84 -5.71 -5.34 3.43
C ILE A 84 -4.68 -5.34 4.57
N PHE A 85 -3.95 -4.26 4.70
CA PHE A 85 -2.78 -4.18 5.58
C PHE A 85 -2.99 -3.33 6.83
N GLY A 86 -4.05 -2.51 6.87
CA GLY A 86 -4.30 -1.58 7.98
C GLY A 86 -3.35 -0.37 7.97
N GLU A 87 -3.33 0.34 9.09
CA GLU A 87 -2.50 1.55 9.22
C GLU A 87 -1.00 1.27 9.11
N ASP A 88 -0.58 0.11 9.53
CA ASP A 88 0.83 -0.25 9.55
C ASP A 88 1.48 -0.20 8.17
N TYR A 89 0.70 -0.39 7.12
CA TYR A 89 1.20 -0.27 5.75
C TYR A 89 1.75 1.14 5.46
N PHE A 90 1.16 2.14 6.08
CA PHE A 90 1.54 3.55 5.88
C PHE A 90 2.51 4.05 6.95
N SER A 91 2.92 3.18 7.84
CA SER A 91 3.91 3.51 8.85
C SER A 91 5.27 3.72 8.17
N ASP A 92 6.01 4.71 8.67
CA ASP A 92 7.39 4.91 8.25
C ASP A 92 8.33 3.89 8.90
N SER A 93 7.80 3.03 9.76
CA SER A 93 8.55 1.89 10.22
C SER A 93 8.91 1.03 9.02
N LYS A 94 10.10 0.59 9.02
CA LYS A 94 10.73 0.02 7.84
C LYS A 94 10.51 -1.47 7.63
N SER A 95 9.68 -2.08 8.44
CA SER A 95 9.60 -3.52 8.48
C SER A 95 9.27 -4.16 7.14
N HIS A 96 8.20 -3.75 6.50
CA HIS A 96 7.80 -4.39 5.25
C HIS A 96 8.42 -3.73 4.02
N TYR A 97 8.87 -2.49 4.13
CA TYR A 97 9.51 -1.82 3.00
C TYR A 97 10.94 -2.28 2.75
N GLN A 98 11.62 -2.62 3.80
CA GLN A 98 13.00 -3.08 3.67
C GLN A 98 13.11 -4.46 3.07
N THR A 99 12.11 -5.26 3.33
CA THR A 99 12.11 -6.63 2.85
C THR A 99 11.63 -6.75 1.41
N LYS A 100 10.89 -5.79 0.94
CA LYS A 100 10.25 -5.88 -0.37
C LYS A 100 11.23 -6.08 -1.53
N GLY A 101 12.39 -5.47 -1.46
CA GLY A 101 13.38 -5.59 -2.53
C GLY A 101 13.99 -6.97 -2.63
N THR A 102 14.00 -7.70 -1.54
CA THR A 102 14.61 -9.02 -1.47
C THR A 102 13.59 -10.14 -1.32
N ILE A 103 12.53 -9.87 -0.59
CA ILE A 103 11.52 -10.87 -0.23
C ILE A 103 10.28 -10.71 -1.10
N PHE A 104 9.86 -9.50 -1.31
CA PHE A 104 8.60 -9.16 -1.94
C PHE A 104 8.82 -8.33 -3.19
N ASP A 105 9.79 -8.73 -4.00
CA ASP A 105 10.01 -8.12 -5.30
C ASP A 105 8.81 -8.30 -6.22
N LYS A 106 7.94 -9.24 -5.89
CA LYS A 106 6.71 -9.50 -6.61
C LYS A 106 5.52 -9.15 -5.75
N ASP A 107 4.90 -8.05 -6.07
CA ASP A 107 3.76 -7.51 -5.33
C ASP A 107 2.64 -8.54 -5.12
N LYS A 108 2.39 -9.38 -6.11
CA LYS A 108 1.36 -10.41 -6.00
C LYS A 108 1.67 -11.46 -4.93
N ALA A 109 2.92 -11.86 -4.83
CA ALA A 109 3.32 -12.87 -3.86
C ALA A 109 3.19 -12.32 -2.44
N GLU A 110 3.65 -11.09 -2.23
CA GLU A 110 3.49 -10.41 -0.95
C GLU A 110 2.03 -10.26 -0.57
N HIS A 111 1.23 -9.81 -1.51
CA HIS A 111 -0.20 -9.60 -1.29
C HIS A 111 -0.91 -10.89 -0.93
N ASN A 112 -0.66 -11.96 -1.66
CA ASN A 112 -1.26 -13.26 -1.40
C ASN A 112 -0.81 -13.82 -0.05
N PHE A 113 0.46 -13.66 0.29
CA PHE A 113 1.01 -14.09 1.57
C PHE A 113 0.32 -13.38 2.73
N VAL A 114 0.21 -12.06 2.68
CA VAL A 114 -0.44 -11.27 3.74
C VAL A 114 -1.90 -11.65 3.88
N ASN A 115 -2.62 -11.81 2.78
CA ASN A 115 -4.02 -12.24 2.82
C ASN A 115 -4.15 -13.62 3.45
N TYR A 116 -3.25 -14.51 3.12
CA TYR A 116 -3.25 -15.85 3.69
C TYR A 116 -3.03 -15.81 5.20
N VAL A 117 -2.05 -15.05 5.66
CA VAL A 117 -1.77 -14.88 7.09
C VAL A 117 -2.96 -14.30 7.82
N ARG A 118 -3.63 -13.30 7.25
CA ARG A 118 -4.83 -12.70 7.85
C ARG A 118 -5.93 -13.72 8.02
N LYS A 119 -6.17 -14.54 7.02
CA LYS A 119 -7.17 -15.61 7.10
C LYS A 119 -6.79 -16.65 8.15
N ALA A 120 -5.54 -17.02 8.22
CA ALA A 120 -5.04 -17.97 9.20
C ALA A 120 -5.21 -17.45 10.63
N ILE A 121 -4.90 -16.19 10.89
CA ILE A 121 -5.05 -15.57 12.20
C ILE A 121 -6.50 -15.61 12.68
N HIS A 122 -7.45 -15.43 11.77
CA HIS A 122 -8.86 -15.45 12.12
C HIS A 122 -9.47 -16.85 12.17
N ASN A 123 -8.70 -17.86 11.79
CA ASN A 123 -9.17 -19.23 11.86
C ASN A 123 -8.66 -19.88 13.15
N PRO A 124 -9.56 -20.27 14.08
CA PRO A 124 -9.15 -20.81 15.36
C PRO A 124 -8.44 -22.18 15.25
N LYS A 125 -8.50 -22.79 14.09
CA LYS A 125 -7.80 -24.07 13.86
C LYS A 125 -6.33 -23.91 13.53
N PHE A 126 -5.88 -22.73 13.12
CA PHE A 126 -4.49 -22.49 12.79
C PHE A 126 -3.71 -22.02 14.00
N VAL A 127 -2.69 -22.76 14.35
CA VAL A 127 -1.79 -22.44 15.45
C VAL A 127 -0.47 -21.88 14.93
N ALA A 128 0.04 -22.49 13.88
CA ALA A 128 1.33 -22.12 13.31
C ALA A 128 1.43 -22.52 11.85
N PHE A 129 2.39 -21.94 11.18
CA PHE A 129 2.73 -22.31 9.82
C PHE A 129 4.23 -22.12 9.60
N ILE A 130 4.78 -22.92 8.71
CA ILE A 130 6.18 -22.85 8.35
C ILE A 130 6.30 -22.01 7.09
N ILE A 131 7.13 -20.99 7.17
CA ILE A 131 7.42 -20.10 6.05
C ILE A 131 8.78 -20.49 5.48
N ASP A 132 8.83 -20.68 4.19
CA ASP A 132 10.05 -21.01 3.48
C ASP A 132 10.15 -20.17 2.22
N ARG A 133 11.25 -20.29 1.52
CA ARG A 133 11.46 -19.61 0.25
C ARG A 133 11.63 -20.63 -0.85
N ASP A 134 11.00 -20.34 -1.98
CA ASP A 134 11.22 -21.16 -3.17
C ASP A 134 12.55 -20.81 -3.84
N GLU A 135 12.89 -21.52 -4.89
CA GLU A 135 14.12 -21.33 -5.66
C GLU A 135 14.25 -19.92 -6.24
N ARG A 136 13.13 -19.21 -6.38
CA ARG A 136 13.08 -17.85 -6.88
C ARG A 136 13.06 -16.81 -5.77
N ASN A 137 13.33 -17.25 -4.53
CA ASN A 137 13.37 -16.40 -3.35
C ASN A 137 11.99 -15.78 -2.97
N ASN A 138 10.90 -16.36 -3.43
CA ASN A 138 9.56 -15.94 -3.01
C ASN A 138 9.18 -16.64 -1.70
N LEU A 139 8.46 -15.94 -0.85
CA LEU A 139 7.90 -16.54 0.35
C LEU A 139 6.79 -17.52 -0.01
N ARG A 140 6.77 -18.64 0.68
CA ARG A 140 5.68 -19.62 0.59
C ARG A 140 5.41 -20.23 1.95
N ILE A 141 4.21 -20.73 2.12
CA ILE A 141 3.85 -21.48 3.30
C ILE A 141 3.96 -22.96 2.93
N THR A 142 4.88 -23.65 3.58
CA THR A 142 5.17 -25.04 3.26
C THR A 142 4.40 -26.01 4.14
N ASN A 143 3.99 -25.56 5.32
CA ASN A 143 3.24 -26.41 6.23
C ASN A 143 2.30 -25.57 7.08
N LEU A 144 1.15 -26.13 7.39
CA LEU A 144 0.16 -25.53 8.26
C LEU A 144 -0.12 -26.53 9.40
N VAL A 145 -0.04 -26.01 10.61
CA VAL A 145 -0.36 -26.80 11.80
C VAL A 145 -1.63 -26.24 12.41
N SER A 146 -2.65 -27.05 12.50
CA SER A 146 -3.89 -26.68 13.18
C SER A 146 -3.86 -27.12 14.64
N ILE A 147 -4.74 -26.57 15.44
CA ILE A 147 -4.90 -26.98 16.83
C ILE A 147 -5.26 -28.47 16.91
N GLU A 148 -6.09 -28.94 15.99
CA GLU A 148 -6.51 -30.34 15.96
C GLU A 148 -5.34 -31.26 15.62
N ASP A 149 -4.54 -30.89 14.61
CA ASP A 149 -3.35 -31.65 14.24
C ASP A 149 -2.33 -31.70 15.37
N GLU A 150 -2.15 -30.58 16.06
CA GLU A 150 -1.24 -30.49 17.18
C GLU A 150 -1.68 -31.40 18.34
N LYS A 151 -2.97 -31.44 18.64
CA LYS A 151 -3.52 -32.37 19.65
C LYS A 151 -3.37 -33.81 19.26
N THR A 152 -3.46 -34.13 17.98
CA THR A 152 -3.31 -35.46 17.46
C THR A 152 -1.86 -35.94 17.55
N ASN A 153 -0.92 -35.02 17.40
CA ASN A 153 0.52 -35.31 17.40
C ASN A 153 1.15 -35.27 18.78
N SER A 154 0.40 -34.94 19.79
CA SER A 154 0.89 -34.91 21.16
C SER A 154 0.60 -36.26 21.94
#